data_0ec2ce5204d01e782afc177d5f3ce302
#
_entry.id   0ec2ce5204d01e782afc177d5f3ce302
#
_cell.length_a   1.000
_cell.length_b   1.000
_cell.length_c   1.000
_cell.angle_alpha   90.00
_cell.angle_beta   90.00
_cell.angle_gamma   90.00
#
_symmetry.space_group_name_H-M   'P 1'
#
loop_
_entity.id
_entity.type
_entity.pdbx_description
1 polymer ?
#
loop_
_entity_poly.entity_id
_entity_poly.type
_entity_poly.pdbx_seq_one_letter_code
_entity_poly.pdbx_strand_id
1 'polypeptide(L)'
;MVRQTFPGRAQALRQRLSALAPALVAAAALAAAGPARAAMNFCAAPALQSSEATHAEPGVQALIKSVDAHLNDEPKALPRVHTEGTLPHEGIYDQSAEALNDMELMRNAALAWRVTNQSRYLALVDRFLSTWVNTYRPSFNPIDETRFESLILAYDMTASALPVKTRNAAAAFIAALGNGYVQQIDAQKRPLKGTWRNNWQSHRIKLIALAAFTLGDRRMMNAAQRLFVEHLADNIEPDGTTYDFLERDALHYAVYDLQPLATAALAARRFNRNWLRERAPNGATLAAALDW
;
A
#
# COMPACT_ATOMS: atom_id res chain seq x y z
N MET A 1 59.31 -51.73 20.16
CA MET A 1 58.28 -50.87 20.77
C MET A 1 57.61 -50.03 19.70
N VAL A 2 56.49 -50.48 19.20
CA VAL A 2 55.72 -49.79 18.12
C VAL A 2 54.54 -49.12 18.77
N ARG A 3 54.45 -47.79 18.69
CA ARG A 3 53.25 -47.06 19.17
C ARG A 3 52.23 -47.00 18.03
N GLN A 4 51.10 -47.64 18.25
CA GLN A 4 49.90 -47.47 17.43
C GLN A 4 49.18 -46.18 17.85
N THR A 5 49.02 -45.26 16.90
CA THR A 5 48.16 -44.08 17.02
C THR A 5 46.81 -44.37 16.41
N PHE A 6 45.75 -44.24 17.18
CA PHE A 6 44.33 -44.34 16.71
C PHE A 6 43.84 -42.96 16.25
N PRO A 7 43.49 -42.74 14.98
CA PRO A 7 42.71 -41.60 14.58
C PRO A 7 41.22 -42.01 14.41
N GLY A 8 40.30 -41.49 15.17
CA GLY A 8 38.95 -41.95 14.89
C GLY A 8 37.75 -41.27 15.56
N ARG A 9 37.93 -40.30 16.46
CA ARG A 9 36.78 -39.68 17.10
C ARG A 9 36.39 -38.28 16.65
N ALA A 10 37.32 -37.51 16.12
CA ALA A 10 37.07 -36.14 15.67
C ALA A 10 36.44 -36.04 14.26
N GLN A 11 36.67 -37.05 13.41
CA GLN A 11 36.14 -37.05 12.04
C GLN A 11 34.66 -37.49 11.95
N ALA A 12 34.22 -38.39 12.83
CA ALA A 12 32.83 -38.86 12.90
C ALA A 12 31.89 -37.79 13.46
N LEU A 13 32.39 -36.85 14.30
CA LEU A 13 31.58 -35.78 14.86
C LEU A 13 31.35 -34.66 13.84
N ARG A 14 32.32 -34.38 12.96
CA ARG A 14 32.18 -33.40 11.89
C ARG A 14 31.23 -33.82 10.77
N GLN A 15 31.15 -35.11 10.45
CA GLN A 15 30.23 -35.63 9.44
C GLN A 15 28.76 -35.67 9.91
N ARG A 16 28.50 -35.76 11.22
CA ARG A 16 27.12 -35.71 11.76
C ARG A 16 26.58 -34.28 11.88
N LEU A 17 27.45 -33.28 11.98
CA LEU A 17 27.02 -31.86 12.04
C LEU A 17 26.77 -31.26 10.67
N SER A 18 27.38 -31.78 9.60
CA SER A 18 27.15 -31.29 8.22
C SER A 18 25.87 -31.85 7.57
N ALA A 19 25.28 -32.91 8.12
CA ALA A 19 24.02 -33.47 7.60
C ALA A 19 22.74 -32.83 8.22
N LEU A 20 22.88 -32.05 9.30
CA LEU A 20 21.74 -31.39 9.96
C LEU A 20 21.52 -29.94 9.49
N ALA A 21 22.47 -29.34 8.80
CA ALA A 21 22.37 -27.95 8.33
C ALA A 21 21.32 -27.70 7.23
N PRO A 22 21.11 -28.58 6.23
CA PRO A 22 20.09 -28.33 5.21
C PRO A 22 18.65 -28.53 5.69
N ALA A 23 18.41 -29.35 6.72
CA ALA A 23 17.05 -29.60 7.24
C ALA A 23 16.51 -28.45 8.09
N LEU A 24 17.36 -27.71 8.79
CA LEU A 24 17.00 -26.54 9.59
C LEU A 24 16.69 -25.30 8.75
N VAL A 25 17.37 -25.13 7.59
CA VAL A 25 17.08 -24.03 6.67
C VAL A 25 15.77 -24.24 5.91
N ALA A 26 15.43 -25.49 5.57
CA ALA A 26 14.15 -25.82 4.94
C ALA A 26 12.95 -25.65 5.89
N ALA A 27 13.11 -25.94 7.18
CA ALA A 27 12.04 -25.77 8.17
C ALA A 27 11.79 -24.29 8.52
N ALA A 28 12.81 -23.42 8.47
CA ALA A 28 12.64 -21.99 8.68
C ALA A 28 11.95 -21.28 7.51
N ALA A 29 12.05 -21.79 6.27
CA ALA A 29 11.39 -21.24 5.10
C ALA A 29 9.88 -21.59 5.04
N LEU A 30 9.43 -22.66 5.68
CA LEU A 30 8.01 -23.04 5.76
C LEU A 30 7.25 -22.33 6.89
N ALA A 31 7.93 -21.79 7.89
CA ALA A 31 7.30 -21.09 9.01
C ALA A 31 6.94 -19.62 8.70
N ALA A 32 7.33 -19.10 7.53
CA ALA A 32 7.02 -17.71 7.10
C ALA A 32 5.70 -17.56 6.32
N ALA A 33 5.01 -18.65 6.00
CA ALA A 33 3.65 -18.60 5.47
C ALA A 33 2.66 -18.49 6.64
N GLY A 34 2.57 -17.30 7.24
CA GLY A 34 1.45 -16.98 8.14
C GLY A 34 0.12 -17.19 7.40
N PRO A 35 -0.99 -17.45 8.12
CA PRO A 35 -2.28 -17.67 7.49
C PRO A 35 -2.57 -16.52 6.53
N ALA A 36 -3.04 -16.84 5.32
CA ALA A 36 -3.44 -15.85 4.32
C ALA A 36 -4.40 -14.88 5.01
N ARG A 37 -3.95 -13.64 5.24
CA ARG A 37 -4.76 -12.62 5.89
C ARG A 37 -5.85 -12.21 4.91
N ALA A 38 -7.07 -12.07 5.45
CA ALA A 38 -8.17 -11.52 4.68
C ALA A 38 -7.77 -10.15 4.14
N ALA A 39 -8.12 -9.87 2.87
CA ALA A 39 -7.82 -8.61 2.21
C ALA A 39 -8.32 -7.40 3.01
N MET A 40 -7.59 -6.31 2.92
CA MET A 40 -8.00 -5.02 3.46
C MET A 40 -9.18 -4.52 2.62
N ASN A 41 -10.38 -4.69 3.11
CA ASN A 41 -11.57 -4.34 2.36
C ASN A 41 -12.22 -3.10 2.98
N PHE A 42 -12.02 -1.94 2.37
CA PHE A 42 -12.69 -0.71 2.79
C PHE A 42 -14.19 -0.73 2.56
N CYS A 43 -14.66 -1.56 1.64
CA CYS A 43 -16.07 -1.77 1.35
C CYS A 43 -16.57 -2.98 2.12
N ALA A 44 -16.67 -2.93 3.43
CA ALA A 44 -17.21 -3.91 4.37
C ALA A 44 -17.21 -5.38 3.90
N ALA A 45 -16.29 -6.15 4.38
CA ALA A 45 -15.93 -7.47 3.93
C ALA A 45 -17.07 -8.53 3.78
N PRO A 46 -18.14 -8.58 4.57
CA PRO A 46 -19.18 -9.58 4.36
C PRO A 46 -20.13 -9.29 3.19
N ALA A 47 -20.32 -8.02 2.83
CA ALA A 47 -21.36 -7.62 1.87
C ALA A 47 -20.97 -7.81 0.39
N LEU A 48 -19.67 -8.04 0.09
CA LEU A 48 -19.20 -8.31 -1.27
C LEU A 48 -19.15 -9.82 -1.58
N GLN A 49 -20.02 -10.62 -0.96
CA GLN A 49 -20.22 -11.98 -1.43
C GLN A 49 -20.96 -11.98 -2.75
N SER A 50 -20.44 -12.75 -3.71
CA SER A 50 -21.12 -12.97 -4.99
C SER A 50 -22.52 -13.53 -4.73
N SER A 51 -23.53 -12.73 -4.91
CA SER A 51 -24.93 -13.11 -4.84
C SER A 51 -25.69 -12.43 -5.97
N GLU A 52 -26.82 -13.01 -6.39
CA GLU A 52 -27.69 -12.39 -7.40
C GLU A 52 -28.16 -10.99 -6.99
N ALA A 53 -28.48 -10.80 -5.71
CA ALA A 53 -28.87 -9.50 -5.17
C ALA A 53 -27.73 -8.47 -5.31
N THR A 54 -26.47 -8.86 -5.02
CA THR A 54 -25.32 -7.98 -5.18
C THR A 54 -25.10 -7.63 -6.65
N HIS A 55 -25.26 -8.60 -7.56
CA HIS A 55 -25.12 -8.36 -9.00
C HIS A 55 -26.23 -7.46 -9.58
N ALA A 56 -27.41 -7.44 -8.98
CA ALA A 56 -28.52 -6.60 -9.41
C ALA A 56 -28.38 -5.13 -9.00
N GLU A 57 -27.46 -4.81 -8.06
CA GLU A 57 -27.22 -3.43 -7.63
C GLU A 57 -26.71 -2.56 -8.79
N PRO A 58 -27.36 -1.40 -9.08
CA PRO A 58 -27.00 -0.55 -10.23
C PRO A 58 -25.53 -0.11 -10.23
N GLY A 59 -24.95 0.17 -9.07
CA GLY A 59 -23.55 0.54 -8.92
C GLY A 59 -22.58 -0.61 -9.29
N VAL A 60 -22.95 -1.85 -8.95
CA VAL A 60 -22.19 -3.04 -9.31
C VAL A 60 -22.27 -3.32 -10.81
N GLN A 61 -23.44 -3.16 -11.41
CA GLN A 61 -23.62 -3.29 -12.86
C GLN A 61 -22.82 -2.24 -13.63
N ALA A 62 -22.83 -0.98 -13.16
CA ALA A 62 -22.04 0.08 -13.75
C ALA A 62 -20.53 -0.20 -13.65
N LEU A 63 -20.06 -0.69 -12.51
CA LEU A 63 -18.67 -1.13 -12.30
C LEU A 63 -18.28 -2.24 -13.29
N ILE A 64 -19.10 -3.31 -13.38
CA ILE A 64 -18.86 -4.44 -14.27
C ILE A 64 -18.80 -3.95 -15.72
N LYS A 65 -19.79 -3.17 -16.16
CA LYS A 65 -19.84 -2.61 -17.52
C LYS A 65 -18.61 -1.76 -17.84
N SER A 66 -18.17 -0.95 -16.87
CA SER A 66 -16.96 -0.12 -17.02
C SER A 66 -15.71 -0.98 -17.23
N VAL A 67 -15.54 -2.04 -16.42
CA VAL A 67 -14.38 -2.92 -16.53
C VAL A 67 -14.43 -3.77 -17.81
N ASP A 68 -15.62 -4.26 -18.20
CA ASP A 68 -15.80 -5.07 -19.41
C ASP A 68 -15.38 -4.33 -20.68
N ALA A 69 -15.55 -3.00 -20.72
CA ALA A 69 -15.09 -2.18 -21.84
C ALA A 69 -13.57 -2.16 -22.03
N HIS A 70 -12.81 -2.54 -20.98
CA HIS A 70 -11.34 -2.45 -20.92
C HIS A 70 -10.63 -3.81 -20.78
N LEU A 71 -11.34 -4.93 -20.93
CA LEU A 71 -10.76 -6.27 -20.74
C LEU A 71 -9.56 -6.58 -21.63
N ASN A 72 -9.53 -5.98 -22.82
CA ASN A 72 -8.47 -6.19 -23.82
C ASN A 72 -7.43 -5.06 -23.86
N ASP A 73 -7.55 -4.06 -22.97
CA ASP A 73 -6.60 -2.96 -22.94
C ASP A 73 -5.23 -3.43 -22.45
N GLU A 74 -4.17 -2.81 -23.01
CA GLU A 74 -2.81 -3.05 -22.55
C GLU A 74 -2.39 -2.00 -21.53
N PRO A 75 -1.58 -2.41 -20.52
CA PRO A 75 -1.08 -1.48 -19.51
C PRO A 75 -0.20 -0.37 -20.11
N LYS A 76 -0.43 0.87 -19.68
CA LYS A 76 0.35 2.04 -20.09
C LYS A 76 1.45 2.40 -19.07
N ALA A 77 2.05 1.38 -18.45
CA ALA A 77 3.03 1.57 -17.41
C ALA A 77 4.27 2.34 -17.89
N LEU A 78 4.67 3.34 -17.12
CA LEU A 78 5.84 4.17 -17.38
C LEU A 78 6.91 3.94 -16.30
N PRO A 79 8.21 4.08 -16.63
CA PRO A 79 9.28 4.04 -15.63
C PRO A 79 9.17 5.16 -14.57
N ARG A 80 8.54 6.27 -14.94
CA ARG A 80 8.27 7.44 -14.10
C ARG A 80 6.98 8.10 -14.55
N VAL A 81 6.20 8.59 -13.61
CA VAL A 81 5.09 9.53 -13.84
C VAL A 81 5.45 10.89 -13.25
N HIS A 82 4.92 11.95 -13.85
CA HIS A 82 5.08 13.32 -13.35
C HIS A 82 3.95 14.18 -13.84
N THR A 83 3.15 14.68 -12.89
CA THR A 83 2.02 15.59 -13.12
C THR A 83 2.08 16.80 -12.18
N GLU A 84 2.78 16.65 -11.06
CA GLU A 84 2.89 17.67 -10.03
C GLU A 84 3.69 18.87 -10.55
N GLY A 85 3.13 20.08 -10.34
CA GLY A 85 3.79 21.35 -10.73
C GLY A 85 3.96 21.56 -12.24
N THR A 86 3.39 20.69 -13.08
CA THR A 86 3.40 20.83 -14.56
C THR A 86 2.00 21.09 -15.10
N LEU A 87 1.92 21.75 -16.24
CA LEU A 87 0.65 21.99 -16.93
C LEU A 87 0.38 20.91 -17.98
N PRO A 88 -0.91 20.71 -18.37
CA PRO A 88 -1.24 19.88 -19.53
C PRO A 88 -0.38 20.27 -20.76
N HIS A 89 0.07 19.25 -21.49
CA HIS A 89 0.94 19.34 -22.67
C HIS A 89 2.40 19.73 -22.38
N GLU A 90 2.82 19.77 -21.10
CA GLU A 90 4.20 20.02 -20.74
C GLU A 90 4.91 18.71 -20.30
N GLY A 91 6.14 18.53 -20.79
CA GLY A 91 7.00 17.40 -20.41
C GLY A 91 6.32 16.04 -20.65
N ILE A 92 6.20 15.24 -19.59
CA ILE A 92 5.54 13.93 -19.62
C ILE A 92 4.15 13.95 -18.96
N TYR A 93 3.54 15.14 -18.77
CA TYR A 93 2.25 15.29 -18.08
C TYR A 93 1.16 14.42 -18.70
N ASP A 94 0.88 14.59 -20.00
CA ASP A 94 -0.23 13.90 -20.68
C ASP A 94 -0.04 12.40 -20.67
N GLN A 95 1.18 11.92 -20.93
CA GLN A 95 1.52 10.50 -20.87
C GLN A 95 1.33 9.95 -19.45
N SER A 96 1.73 10.71 -18.42
CA SER A 96 1.58 10.33 -17.02
C SER A 96 0.12 10.29 -16.60
N ALA A 97 -0.67 11.31 -16.98
CA ALA A 97 -2.10 11.38 -16.68
C ALA A 97 -2.86 10.22 -17.32
N GLU A 98 -2.54 9.88 -18.58
CA GLU A 98 -3.11 8.74 -19.27
C GLU A 98 -2.72 7.41 -18.61
N ALA A 99 -1.42 7.22 -18.33
CA ALA A 99 -0.91 6.00 -17.69
C ALA A 99 -1.51 5.77 -16.30
N LEU A 100 -1.71 6.82 -15.52
CA LEU A 100 -2.30 6.74 -14.17
C LEU A 100 -3.77 6.29 -14.16
N ASN A 101 -4.48 6.27 -15.30
CA ASN A 101 -5.82 5.68 -15.39
C ASN A 101 -5.80 4.16 -15.18
N ASP A 102 -4.67 3.50 -15.46
CA ASP A 102 -4.47 2.08 -15.17
C ASP A 102 -4.68 1.76 -13.68
N MET A 103 -4.36 2.69 -12.78
CA MET A 103 -4.50 2.51 -11.33
C MET A 103 -5.95 2.28 -10.95
N GLU A 104 -6.85 3.11 -11.46
CA GLU A 104 -8.27 2.97 -11.20
C GLU A 104 -8.86 1.73 -11.87
N LEU A 105 -8.46 1.44 -13.09
CA LEU A 105 -8.88 0.22 -13.80
C LEU A 105 -8.50 -1.04 -13.02
N MET A 106 -7.26 -1.13 -12.50
CA MET A 106 -6.82 -2.26 -11.67
C MET A 106 -7.70 -2.44 -10.43
N ARG A 107 -7.97 -1.34 -9.69
CA ARG A 107 -8.83 -1.38 -8.50
C ARG A 107 -10.25 -1.83 -8.85
N ASN A 108 -10.82 -1.27 -9.91
CA ASN A 108 -12.18 -1.60 -10.34
C ASN A 108 -12.27 -3.04 -10.83
N ALA A 109 -11.27 -3.56 -11.53
CA ALA A 109 -11.19 -4.96 -11.93
C ALA A 109 -11.07 -5.90 -10.72
N ALA A 110 -10.28 -5.53 -9.70
CA ALA A 110 -10.20 -6.29 -8.46
C ALA A 110 -11.55 -6.33 -7.71
N LEU A 111 -12.29 -5.22 -7.68
CA LEU A 111 -13.64 -5.17 -7.14
C LEU A 111 -14.61 -6.04 -7.97
N ALA A 112 -14.57 -5.95 -9.31
CA ALA A 112 -15.38 -6.78 -10.18
C ALA A 112 -15.11 -8.27 -9.98
N TRP A 113 -13.83 -8.67 -9.82
CA TRP A 113 -13.47 -10.03 -9.46
C TRP A 113 -14.05 -10.45 -8.10
N ARG A 114 -13.93 -9.60 -7.08
CA ARG A 114 -14.46 -9.88 -5.74
C ARG A 114 -15.96 -10.12 -5.74
N VAL A 115 -16.71 -9.36 -6.54
CA VAL A 115 -18.16 -9.45 -6.62
C VAL A 115 -18.61 -10.65 -7.48
N THR A 116 -17.94 -10.91 -8.62
CA THR A 116 -18.38 -11.89 -9.60
C THR A 116 -17.65 -13.23 -9.56
N ASN A 117 -16.46 -13.26 -8.93
CA ASN A 117 -15.51 -14.40 -8.95
C ASN A 117 -15.10 -14.83 -10.39
N GLN A 118 -15.25 -13.95 -11.40
CA GLN A 118 -14.90 -14.28 -12.78
C GLN A 118 -13.42 -14.07 -13.03
N SER A 119 -12.75 -15.10 -13.53
CA SER A 119 -11.29 -15.14 -13.76
C SER A 119 -10.78 -14.06 -14.72
N ARG A 120 -11.61 -13.59 -15.66
CA ARG A 120 -11.24 -12.53 -16.62
C ARG A 120 -10.82 -11.23 -15.95
N TYR A 121 -11.46 -10.87 -14.84
CA TYR A 121 -11.10 -9.66 -14.07
C TYR A 121 -9.80 -9.85 -13.29
N LEU A 122 -9.59 -11.04 -12.73
CA LEU A 122 -8.32 -11.38 -12.09
C LEU A 122 -7.16 -11.38 -13.09
N ALA A 123 -7.38 -11.88 -14.30
CA ALA A 123 -6.38 -11.87 -15.39
C ALA A 123 -6.01 -10.44 -15.81
N LEU A 124 -7.00 -9.51 -15.84
CA LEU A 124 -6.74 -8.10 -16.09
C LEU A 124 -5.87 -7.50 -14.95
N VAL A 125 -6.23 -7.74 -13.69
CA VAL A 125 -5.42 -7.28 -12.54
C VAL A 125 -4.00 -7.84 -12.62
N ASP A 126 -3.82 -9.13 -12.90
CA ASP A 126 -2.49 -9.76 -13.01
C ASP A 126 -1.63 -9.09 -14.09
N ARG A 127 -2.20 -8.87 -15.30
CA ARG A 127 -1.51 -8.23 -16.42
C ARG A 127 -1.06 -6.81 -16.08
N PHE A 128 -1.97 -5.97 -15.57
CA PHE A 128 -1.67 -4.57 -15.25
C PHE A 128 -0.71 -4.48 -14.07
N LEU A 129 -0.99 -5.18 -12.98
CA LEU A 129 -0.18 -5.15 -11.76
C LEU A 129 1.24 -5.63 -12.04
N SER A 130 1.41 -6.78 -12.74
CA SER A 130 2.75 -7.30 -13.07
C SER A 130 3.53 -6.33 -13.95
N THR A 131 2.88 -5.67 -14.91
CA THR A 131 3.55 -4.71 -15.79
C THR A 131 4.01 -3.48 -15.00
N TRP A 132 3.13 -2.90 -14.18
CA TRP A 132 3.46 -1.70 -13.40
C TRP A 132 4.59 -1.92 -12.40
N VAL A 133 4.54 -2.98 -11.61
CA VAL A 133 5.56 -3.23 -10.57
C VAL A 133 6.93 -3.59 -11.14
N ASN A 134 6.99 -4.09 -12.37
CA ASN A 134 8.25 -4.37 -13.06
C ASN A 134 8.80 -3.14 -13.81
N THR A 135 7.95 -2.18 -14.18
CA THR A 135 8.32 -1.02 -15.00
C THR A 135 8.59 0.22 -14.15
N TYR A 136 7.66 0.58 -13.27
CA TYR A 136 7.73 1.82 -12.50
C TYR A 136 8.84 1.80 -11.45
N ARG A 137 9.48 2.95 -11.27
CA ARG A 137 10.48 3.18 -10.21
C ARG A 137 10.00 4.31 -9.31
N PRO A 138 9.78 4.07 -8.00
CA PRO A 138 9.29 5.08 -7.08
C PRO A 138 10.13 6.35 -7.12
N SER A 139 9.47 7.47 -7.36
CA SER A 139 10.07 8.81 -7.34
C SER A 139 10.03 9.43 -5.94
N PHE A 140 9.15 8.87 -5.08
CA PHE A 140 8.80 9.41 -3.77
C PHE A 140 8.24 10.82 -3.80
N ASN A 141 7.64 11.22 -4.95
CA ASN A 141 6.76 12.37 -5.02
C ASN A 141 5.34 11.92 -4.68
N PRO A 142 4.78 12.30 -3.51
CA PRO A 142 3.52 11.75 -3.04
C PRO A 142 2.31 12.23 -3.84
N ILE A 143 2.44 13.31 -4.61
CA ILE A 143 1.35 13.82 -5.47
C ILE A 143 1.31 13.01 -6.77
N ASP A 144 2.45 12.77 -7.40
CA ASP A 144 2.57 11.91 -8.57
C ASP A 144 2.14 10.47 -8.27
N GLU A 145 2.47 9.99 -7.05
CA GLU A 145 2.23 8.61 -6.63
C GLU A 145 0.93 8.41 -5.84
N THR A 146 0.12 9.46 -5.62
CA THR A 146 -1.09 9.34 -4.79
C THR A 146 -2.07 8.28 -5.30
N ARG A 147 -2.17 8.08 -6.64
CA ARG A 147 -3.05 7.07 -7.25
C ARG A 147 -2.57 5.63 -7.09
N PHE A 148 -1.32 5.40 -6.64
CA PHE A 148 -0.81 4.06 -6.32
C PHE A 148 -1.56 3.40 -5.15
N GLU A 149 -2.36 4.15 -4.41
CA GLU A 149 -3.33 3.56 -3.47
C GLU A 149 -4.21 2.52 -4.16
N SER A 150 -4.65 2.78 -5.39
CA SER A 150 -5.49 1.87 -6.15
C SER A 150 -4.76 0.57 -6.55
N LEU A 151 -3.46 0.66 -6.87
CA LEU A 151 -2.61 -0.50 -7.11
C LEU A 151 -2.48 -1.34 -5.83
N ILE A 152 -2.22 -0.70 -4.68
CA ILE A 152 -2.09 -1.39 -3.39
C ILE A 152 -3.40 -2.07 -3.02
N LEU A 153 -4.55 -1.41 -3.21
CA LEU A 153 -5.87 -1.97 -2.95
C LEU A 153 -6.21 -3.13 -3.91
N ALA A 154 -5.86 -3.01 -5.19
CA ALA A 154 -6.04 -4.10 -6.15
C ALA A 154 -5.24 -5.35 -5.73
N TYR A 155 -3.98 -5.17 -5.36
CA TYR A 155 -3.16 -6.23 -4.79
C TYR A 155 -3.78 -6.84 -3.53
N ASP A 156 -4.18 -6.01 -2.57
CA ASP A 156 -4.77 -6.46 -1.30
C ASP A 156 -6.01 -7.35 -1.52
N MET A 157 -6.87 -6.96 -2.45
CA MET A 157 -8.08 -7.71 -2.78
C MET A 157 -7.83 -9.03 -3.52
N THR A 158 -6.74 -9.14 -4.27
CA THR A 158 -6.48 -10.27 -5.19
C THR A 158 -5.29 -11.12 -4.83
N ALA A 159 -4.45 -10.72 -3.87
CA ALA A 159 -3.17 -11.35 -3.55
C ALA A 159 -3.24 -12.89 -3.35
N SER A 160 -4.31 -13.40 -2.74
CA SER A 160 -4.49 -14.85 -2.49
C SER A 160 -4.72 -15.65 -3.77
N ALA A 161 -5.24 -15.01 -4.83
CA ALA A 161 -5.59 -15.64 -6.10
C ALA A 161 -4.59 -15.34 -7.24
N LEU A 162 -3.74 -14.31 -7.08
CA LEU A 162 -2.74 -13.96 -8.07
C LEU A 162 -1.66 -15.05 -8.24
N PRO A 163 -1.09 -15.20 -9.46
CA PRO A 163 0.09 -16.01 -9.68
C PRO A 163 1.22 -15.65 -8.70
N VAL A 164 1.95 -16.65 -8.22
CA VAL A 164 3.02 -16.47 -7.21
C VAL A 164 4.05 -15.43 -7.64
N LYS A 165 4.41 -15.41 -8.93
CA LYS A 165 5.37 -14.44 -9.50
C LYS A 165 4.88 -13.01 -9.32
N THR A 166 3.66 -12.70 -9.76
CA THR A 166 3.06 -11.37 -9.67
C THR A 166 2.85 -10.96 -8.22
N ARG A 167 2.32 -11.87 -7.40
CA ARG A 167 2.13 -11.63 -5.98
C ARG A 167 3.42 -11.23 -5.26
N ASN A 168 4.51 -11.96 -5.50
CA ASN A 168 5.79 -11.68 -4.87
C ASN A 168 6.41 -10.37 -5.38
N ALA A 169 6.35 -10.09 -6.68
CA ALA A 169 6.84 -8.85 -7.27
C ALA A 169 6.07 -7.63 -6.73
N ALA A 170 4.74 -7.73 -6.67
CA ALA A 170 3.91 -6.65 -6.14
C ALA A 170 4.13 -6.42 -4.65
N ALA A 171 4.26 -7.48 -3.84
CA ALA A 171 4.59 -7.35 -2.42
C ALA A 171 5.95 -6.65 -2.22
N ALA A 172 6.96 -7.01 -2.99
CA ALA A 172 8.28 -6.39 -2.93
C ALA A 172 8.22 -4.90 -3.34
N PHE A 173 7.48 -4.58 -4.41
CA PHE A 173 7.28 -3.20 -4.85
C PHE A 173 6.57 -2.35 -3.78
N ILE A 174 5.46 -2.85 -3.22
CA ILE A 174 4.70 -2.16 -2.17
C ILE A 174 5.56 -1.95 -0.92
N ALA A 175 6.36 -2.95 -0.54
CA ALA A 175 7.30 -2.82 0.57
C ALA A 175 8.37 -1.76 0.31
N ALA A 176 8.94 -1.71 -0.90
CA ALA A 176 9.92 -0.72 -1.30
C ALA A 176 9.34 0.70 -1.29
N LEU A 177 8.11 0.87 -1.81
CA LEU A 177 7.39 2.15 -1.81
C LEU A 177 7.16 2.65 -0.36
N GLY A 178 6.57 1.83 0.51
CA GLY A 178 6.28 2.21 1.89
C GLY A 178 7.53 2.50 2.71
N ASN A 179 8.55 1.62 2.66
CA ASN A 179 9.80 1.83 3.38
C ASN A 179 10.59 3.04 2.85
N GLY A 180 10.57 3.30 1.54
CA GLY A 180 11.22 4.46 0.96
C GLY A 180 10.61 5.76 1.47
N TYR A 181 9.29 5.87 1.54
CA TYR A 181 8.64 7.04 2.15
C TYR A 181 8.98 7.21 3.63
N VAL A 182 9.01 6.13 4.42
CA VAL A 182 9.45 6.19 5.83
C VAL A 182 10.87 6.76 5.92
N GLN A 183 11.81 6.24 5.11
CA GLN A 183 13.19 6.71 5.09
C GLN A 183 13.31 8.18 4.69
N GLN A 184 12.55 8.62 3.68
CA GLN A 184 12.51 10.01 3.23
C GLN A 184 12.06 10.96 4.33
N ILE A 185 11.01 10.62 5.08
CA ILE A 185 10.50 11.43 6.18
C ILE A 185 11.49 11.44 7.35
N ASP A 186 12.04 10.29 7.72
CA ASP A 186 12.98 10.18 8.85
C ASP A 186 14.32 10.89 8.58
N ALA A 187 14.68 11.10 7.31
CA ALA A 187 15.85 11.88 6.91
C ALA A 187 15.66 13.40 7.05
N GLN A 188 14.42 13.89 7.25
CA GLN A 188 14.16 15.32 7.35
C GLN A 188 14.56 15.89 8.70
N LYS A 189 15.09 17.12 8.67
CA LYS A 189 15.37 17.89 9.91
C LYS A 189 14.07 18.34 10.58
N ARG A 190 14.02 18.22 11.89
CA ARG A 190 12.87 18.68 12.67
C ARG A 190 13.07 20.13 13.14
N PRO A 191 12.00 20.96 13.28
CA PRO A 191 10.61 20.68 12.91
C PRO A 191 10.42 20.59 11.41
N LEU A 192 9.44 19.79 10.94
CA LEU A 192 9.10 19.64 9.53
C LEU A 192 8.56 20.96 8.95
N LYS A 193 8.85 21.23 7.66
CA LYS A 193 8.47 22.46 6.99
C LYS A 193 8.02 22.19 5.54
N GLY A 194 7.28 23.15 4.97
CA GLY A 194 6.84 23.08 3.58
C GLY A 194 6.04 21.80 3.29
N THR A 195 6.36 21.12 2.21
CA THR A 195 5.67 19.90 1.77
C THR A 195 5.79 18.70 2.72
N TRP A 196 6.59 18.82 3.78
CA TRP A 196 6.70 17.83 4.85
C TRP A 196 5.73 18.07 6.00
N ARG A 197 4.95 19.16 5.95
CA ARG A 197 3.97 19.55 6.98
C ARG A 197 2.54 19.63 6.47
N ASN A 198 2.31 19.78 5.18
CA ASN A 198 1.00 19.99 4.54
C ASN A 198 0.42 18.68 3.96
N ASN A 199 -0.59 18.78 3.09
CA ASN A 199 -1.26 17.66 2.40
C ASN A 199 -0.29 16.65 1.73
N TRP A 200 0.88 17.08 1.27
CA TRP A 200 1.89 16.16 0.72
C TRP A 200 2.30 15.11 1.75
N GLN A 201 2.45 15.52 3.00
CA GLN A 201 2.79 14.59 4.07
C GLN A 201 1.65 13.62 4.36
N SER A 202 0.40 14.09 4.29
CA SER A 202 -0.79 13.25 4.41
C SER A 202 -0.83 12.16 3.35
N HIS A 203 -0.49 12.48 2.09
CA HIS A 203 -0.38 11.51 1.00
C HIS A 203 0.76 10.51 1.21
N ARG A 204 1.93 10.91 1.75
CA ARG A 204 3.01 9.99 2.13
C ARG A 204 2.54 9.01 3.19
N ILE A 205 1.90 9.50 4.25
CA ILE A 205 1.38 8.68 5.36
C ILE A 205 0.32 7.70 4.87
N LYS A 206 -0.56 8.11 3.96
CA LYS A 206 -1.54 7.23 3.31
C LYS A 206 -0.85 6.04 2.64
N LEU A 207 0.14 6.31 1.80
CA LEU A 207 0.83 5.24 1.05
C LEU A 207 1.62 4.31 1.98
N ILE A 208 2.27 4.84 3.03
CA ILE A 208 2.94 4.04 4.06
C ILE A 208 1.93 3.15 4.80
N ALA A 209 0.81 3.71 5.24
CA ALA A 209 -0.21 2.97 5.97
C ALA A 209 -0.82 1.86 5.12
N LEU A 210 -1.21 2.17 3.88
CA LEU A 210 -1.73 1.17 2.96
C LEU A 210 -0.73 0.04 2.73
N ALA A 211 0.54 0.35 2.45
CA ALA A 211 1.59 -0.66 2.30
C ALA A 211 1.75 -1.52 3.56
N ALA A 212 1.84 -0.87 4.73
CA ALA A 212 2.05 -1.55 6.01
C ALA A 212 0.94 -2.53 6.35
N PHE A 213 -0.32 -2.09 6.24
CA PHE A 213 -1.48 -2.88 6.61
C PHE A 213 -1.80 -3.97 5.58
N THR A 214 -1.60 -3.71 4.29
CA THR A 214 -1.73 -4.72 3.22
C THR A 214 -0.72 -5.84 3.39
N LEU A 215 0.55 -5.52 3.64
CA LEU A 215 1.60 -6.51 3.82
C LEU A 215 1.58 -7.16 5.22
N GLY A 216 0.89 -6.57 6.18
CA GLY A 216 0.92 -7.01 7.57
C GLY A 216 2.29 -6.77 8.24
N ASP A 217 3.07 -5.82 7.74
CA ASP A 217 4.38 -5.49 8.27
C ASP A 217 4.27 -4.66 9.56
N ARG A 218 4.49 -5.31 10.70
CA ARG A 218 4.36 -4.68 12.03
C ARG A 218 5.33 -3.50 12.23
N ARG A 219 6.54 -3.60 11.67
CA ARG A 219 7.53 -2.51 11.80
C ARG A 219 7.07 -1.29 11.04
N MET A 220 6.61 -1.46 9.81
CA MET A 220 6.07 -0.39 8.99
C MET A 220 4.75 0.16 9.57
N MET A 221 3.87 -0.69 10.14
CA MET A 221 2.66 -0.25 10.84
C MET A 221 2.96 0.68 12.02
N ASN A 222 4.00 0.38 12.81
CA ASN A 222 4.40 1.20 13.94
C ASN A 222 5.03 2.52 13.46
N ALA A 223 5.83 2.49 12.40
CA ALA A 223 6.35 3.69 11.76
C ALA A 223 5.21 4.57 11.20
N ALA A 224 4.23 3.97 10.52
CA ALA A 224 3.07 4.67 9.99
C ALA A 224 2.26 5.35 11.10
N GLN A 225 2.01 4.67 12.24
CA GLN A 225 1.29 5.25 13.37
C GLN A 225 2.05 6.41 14.01
N ARG A 226 3.35 6.26 14.24
CA ARG A 226 4.20 7.34 14.74
C ARG A 226 4.14 8.57 13.84
N LEU A 227 4.36 8.38 12.53
CA LEU A 227 4.33 9.46 11.55
C LEU A 227 2.94 10.11 11.44
N PHE A 228 1.87 9.33 11.56
CA PHE A 228 0.51 9.83 11.58
C PHE A 228 0.27 10.76 12.78
N VAL A 229 0.63 10.34 13.99
CA VAL A 229 0.45 11.14 15.23
C VAL A 229 1.33 12.40 15.21
N GLU A 230 2.58 12.29 14.77
CA GLU A 230 3.47 13.43 14.57
C GLU A 230 2.87 14.45 13.59
N HIS A 231 2.33 13.96 12.49
CA HIS A 231 1.71 14.81 11.45
C HIS A 231 0.41 15.47 11.94
N LEU A 232 -0.42 14.79 12.73
CA LEU A 232 -1.57 15.44 13.37
C LEU A 232 -1.14 16.65 14.19
N ALA A 233 -0.02 16.55 14.94
CA ALA A 233 0.50 17.67 15.74
C ALA A 233 1.05 18.82 14.90
N ASP A 234 1.63 18.50 13.72
CA ASP A 234 2.24 19.50 12.84
C ASP A 234 1.23 20.16 11.91
N ASN A 235 0.13 19.46 11.57
CA ASN A 235 -0.79 19.83 10.49
C ASN A 235 -2.18 20.25 10.97
N ILE A 236 -2.63 19.84 12.14
CA ILE A 236 -3.99 20.09 12.63
C ILE A 236 -3.93 20.86 13.96
N GLU A 237 -4.64 21.97 14.02
CA GLU A 237 -4.82 22.73 15.25
C GLU A 237 -5.80 22.00 16.21
N PRO A 238 -5.79 22.31 17.51
CA PRO A 238 -6.67 21.67 18.50
C PRO A 238 -8.18 21.80 18.18
N ASP A 239 -8.56 22.84 17.47
CA ASP A 239 -9.96 23.10 17.04
C ASP A 239 -10.36 22.34 15.76
N GLY A 240 -9.44 21.62 15.14
CA GLY A 240 -9.65 20.86 13.90
C GLY A 240 -9.20 21.56 12.62
N THR A 241 -8.84 22.84 12.68
CA THR A 241 -8.37 23.59 11.49
C THR A 241 -7.08 22.99 10.95
N THR A 242 -7.01 22.77 9.64
CA THR A 242 -5.78 22.24 9.01
C THR A 242 -4.80 23.34 8.62
N TYR A 243 -3.50 23.01 8.63
CA TYR A 243 -2.45 23.90 8.15
C TYR A 243 -2.69 24.38 6.71
N ASP A 244 -3.13 23.48 5.84
CA ASP A 244 -3.44 23.82 4.44
C ASP A 244 -4.58 24.84 4.31
N PHE A 245 -5.59 24.79 5.17
CA PHE A 245 -6.66 25.79 5.19
C PHE A 245 -6.12 27.15 5.64
N LEU A 246 -5.32 27.21 6.69
CA LEU A 246 -4.73 28.45 7.22
C LEU A 246 -3.80 29.14 6.20
N GLU A 247 -3.04 28.33 5.45
CA GLU A 247 -2.07 28.87 4.46
C GLU A 247 -2.73 29.33 3.16
N ARG A 248 -3.86 28.72 2.78
CA ARG A 248 -4.42 28.87 1.42
C ARG A 248 -5.85 29.43 1.39
N ASP A 249 -6.50 29.52 2.55
CA ASP A 249 -7.90 29.97 2.69
C ASP A 249 -8.84 29.27 1.69
N ALA A 250 -8.70 27.95 1.55
CA ALA A 250 -9.44 27.18 0.55
C ALA A 250 -9.82 25.80 1.08
N LEU A 251 -11.11 25.57 1.24
CA LEU A 251 -11.68 24.33 1.79
C LEU A 251 -11.24 23.08 1.01
N HIS A 252 -11.09 23.18 -0.31
CA HIS A 252 -10.66 22.01 -1.10
C HIS A 252 -9.26 21.50 -0.71
N TYR A 253 -8.37 22.37 -0.18
CA TYR A 253 -7.08 21.91 0.33
C TYR A 253 -7.22 21.18 1.66
N ALA A 254 -8.15 21.61 2.53
CA ALA A 254 -8.47 20.84 3.75
C ALA A 254 -8.98 19.44 3.40
N VAL A 255 -9.90 19.33 2.44
CA VAL A 255 -10.41 18.03 1.96
C VAL A 255 -9.29 17.17 1.36
N TYR A 256 -8.41 17.78 0.54
CA TYR A 256 -7.29 17.08 -0.09
C TYR A 256 -6.22 16.63 0.92
N ASP A 257 -6.14 17.29 2.07
CA ASP A 257 -5.27 16.92 3.18
C ASP A 257 -5.90 15.84 4.08
N LEU A 258 -7.18 15.96 4.42
CA LEU A 258 -7.84 15.04 5.34
C LEU A 258 -8.23 13.70 4.72
N GLN A 259 -8.55 13.65 3.43
CA GLN A 259 -8.92 12.42 2.74
C GLN A 259 -7.84 11.34 2.80
N PRO A 260 -6.56 11.60 2.54
CA PRO A 260 -5.50 10.60 2.69
C PRO A 260 -5.31 10.15 4.14
N LEU A 261 -5.47 11.04 5.12
CA LEU A 261 -5.41 10.67 6.54
C LEU A 261 -6.58 9.77 6.95
N ALA A 262 -7.78 10.05 6.46
CA ALA A 262 -8.95 9.19 6.67
C ALA A 262 -8.74 7.81 6.04
N THR A 263 -8.15 7.74 4.84
CA THR A 263 -7.79 6.47 4.18
C THR A 263 -6.79 5.67 5.02
N ALA A 264 -5.76 6.31 5.56
CA ALA A 264 -4.80 5.67 6.46
C ALA A 264 -5.46 5.14 7.75
N ALA A 265 -6.37 5.93 8.34
CA ALA A 265 -7.12 5.54 9.53
C ALA A 265 -8.06 4.35 9.27
N LEU A 266 -8.70 4.29 8.10
CA LEU A 266 -9.52 3.14 7.67
C LEU A 266 -8.66 1.88 7.50
N ALA A 267 -7.46 1.99 6.92
CA ALA A 267 -6.52 0.88 6.82
C ALA A 267 -6.13 0.32 8.20
N ALA A 268 -5.91 1.20 9.18
CA ALA A 268 -5.54 0.83 10.53
C ALA A 268 -6.64 0.06 11.27
N ARG A 269 -7.92 0.31 10.98
CA ARG A 269 -9.07 -0.39 11.58
C ARG A 269 -9.03 -1.90 11.39
N ARG A 270 -8.45 -2.40 10.29
CA ARG A 270 -8.28 -3.83 10.04
C ARG A 270 -7.54 -4.54 11.19
N PHE A 271 -6.65 -3.83 11.87
CA PHE A 271 -5.84 -4.34 12.97
C PHE A 271 -6.32 -3.81 14.32
N ASN A 272 -7.61 -3.43 14.42
CA ASN A 272 -8.24 -2.86 15.62
C ASN A 272 -7.56 -1.59 16.15
N ARG A 273 -6.92 -0.81 15.26
CA ARG A 273 -6.32 0.49 15.60
C ARG A 273 -7.28 1.60 15.22
N ASN A 274 -7.64 2.46 16.18
CA ASN A 274 -8.59 3.56 15.95
C ASN A 274 -7.86 4.90 15.79
N TRP A 275 -7.28 5.11 14.61
CA TRP A 275 -6.54 6.33 14.32
C TRP A 275 -7.41 7.58 14.19
N LEU A 276 -8.72 7.46 13.99
CA LEU A 276 -9.62 8.61 13.99
C LEU A 276 -9.60 9.36 15.34
N ARG A 277 -9.42 8.63 16.44
CA ARG A 277 -9.41 9.16 17.81
C ARG A 277 -8.02 9.20 18.44
N GLU A 278 -6.99 8.90 17.66
CA GLU A 278 -5.60 9.04 18.13
C GLU A 278 -5.35 10.52 18.42
N ARG A 279 -4.80 10.82 19.60
CA ARG A 279 -4.58 12.18 20.05
C ARG A 279 -3.12 12.57 19.93
N ALA A 280 -2.85 13.63 19.19
CA ALA A 280 -1.54 14.22 19.09
C ALA A 280 -1.13 14.99 20.37
N PRO A 281 0.16 15.28 20.60
CA PRO A 281 0.65 16.03 21.77
C PRO A 281 0.01 17.41 21.95
N ASN A 282 -0.35 18.10 20.84
CA ASN A 282 -1.07 19.38 20.87
C ASN A 282 -2.57 19.23 21.16
N GLY A 283 -3.09 18.00 21.29
CA GLY A 283 -4.50 17.71 21.53
C GLY A 283 -5.32 17.48 20.27
N ALA A 284 -4.77 17.69 19.06
CA ALA A 284 -5.46 17.48 17.79
C ALA A 284 -5.84 15.99 17.58
N THR A 285 -6.94 15.76 16.89
CA THR A 285 -7.38 14.43 16.42
C THR A 285 -7.90 14.54 15.00
N LEU A 286 -7.78 13.48 14.22
CA LEU A 286 -8.40 13.45 12.88
C LEU A 286 -9.93 13.58 12.96
N ALA A 287 -10.58 13.03 14.00
CA ALA A 287 -12.02 13.16 14.18
C ALA A 287 -12.45 14.63 14.31
N ALA A 288 -11.75 15.43 15.11
CA ALA A 288 -12.04 16.86 15.25
C ALA A 288 -11.88 17.63 13.94
N ALA A 289 -10.88 17.28 13.14
CA ALA A 289 -10.69 17.91 11.83
C ALA A 289 -11.74 17.51 10.78
N LEU A 290 -12.32 16.32 10.90
CA LEU A 290 -13.41 15.88 10.01
C LEU A 290 -14.76 16.47 10.42
N ASP A 291 -14.92 16.86 11.69
CA ASP A 291 -16.12 17.49 12.24
C ASP A 291 -16.10 19.04 12.09
N TRP A 292 -14.90 19.60 11.82
CA TRP A 292 -14.68 21.03 11.61
C TRP A 292 -15.26 21.48 10.26
#